data_acbf7cb568d4b7f938a528640bd799db
#
_entry.id   acbf7cb568d4b7f938a528640bd799db
#
_cell.length_a   1.000
_cell.length_b   1.000
_cell.length_c   1.000
_cell.angle_alpha   90.00
_cell.angle_beta   90.00
_cell.angle_gamma   90.00
#
_symmetry.space_group_name_H-M   'P 1'
#
loop_
_entity.id
_entity.type
_entity.pdbx_description
1 polymer ?
#
loop_
_entity_poly.entity_id
_entity_poly.type
_entity_poly.pdbx_seq_one_letter_code
_entity_poly.pdbx_strand_id
1 'polypeptide(L)'
;AMKGGFELHYEYCEPRIVCERFLRDGTGGLRDYKFMVFDGVVQFAFTVDRRAGRAMRGTYLPDWTRAPFEYTCEAVRASDVPPPSGLETMLRLASRLGKGFACARIDFYEVRGRVYFGEITFTDADGLSEFVPARYNRIFGDRIVLPEKKSFKGVIL
;
A
#
# COMPACT_ATOMS: atom_id res chain seq x y z
N ALA A 1 17.46 -1.45 -19.17
CA ALA A 1 16.93 -2.80 -19.10
C ALA A 1 16.45 -3.03 -17.68
N MET A 2 15.14 -3.03 -17.46
CA MET A 2 14.54 -3.44 -16.18
C MET A 2 14.83 -4.92 -15.97
N LYS A 3 15.51 -5.25 -14.89
CA LYS A 3 15.77 -6.64 -14.52
C LYS A 3 14.52 -7.17 -13.81
N GLY A 4 13.77 -8.04 -14.52
CA GLY A 4 13.01 -9.14 -13.96
C GLY A 4 12.09 -8.86 -12.77
N GLY A 5 11.07 -8.00 -12.92
CA GLY A 5 9.93 -7.91 -12.01
C GLY A 5 8.63 -8.19 -12.77
N PHE A 6 7.56 -8.57 -12.04
CA PHE A 6 6.23 -8.76 -12.64
C PHE A 6 5.48 -7.43 -12.89
N GLU A 7 6.17 -6.30 -12.80
CA GLU A 7 5.62 -4.96 -12.97
C GLU A 7 5.64 -4.50 -14.45
N LEU A 8 5.10 -5.32 -15.35
CA LEU A 8 5.12 -5.10 -16.80
C LEU A 8 4.47 -3.77 -17.24
N HIS A 9 3.57 -3.22 -16.42
CA HIS A 9 2.91 -1.94 -16.72
C HIS A 9 3.89 -0.75 -16.75
N TYR A 10 5.05 -0.84 -16.10
CA TYR A 10 6.07 0.21 -16.18
C TYR A 10 6.79 0.28 -17.54
N GLU A 11 6.70 -0.75 -18.37
CA GLU A 11 7.28 -0.70 -19.73
C GLU A 11 6.65 0.37 -20.62
N TYR A 12 5.39 0.75 -20.28
CA TYR A 12 4.65 1.79 -20.99
C TYR A 12 4.84 3.18 -20.42
N CYS A 13 5.58 3.31 -19.31
CA CYS A 13 5.84 4.59 -18.67
C CYS A 13 7.12 5.23 -19.21
N GLU A 14 7.03 6.48 -19.66
CA GLU A 14 8.21 7.27 -20.00
C GLU A 14 9.05 7.51 -18.74
N PRO A 15 10.33 7.10 -18.69
CA PRO A 15 11.18 7.34 -17.52
C PRO A 15 11.34 8.82 -17.24
N ARG A 16 11.06 9.25 -16.00
CA ARG A 16 11.21 10.63 -15.53
C ARG A 16 11.87 10.66 -14.16
N ILE A 17 12.61 11.73 -13.91
CA ILE A 17 13.15 12.02 -12.56
C ILE A 17 12.19 12.99 -11.89
N VAL A 18 11.68 12.60 -10.73
CA VAL A 18 10.80 13.43 -9.89
C VAL A 18 11.58 13.87 -8.67
N CYS A 19 11.57 15.18 -8.38
CA CYS A 19 12.17 15.76 -7.17
C CYS A 19 11.07 16.36 -6.31
N GLU A 20 10.97 15.90 -5.07
CA GLU A 20 10.00 16.38 -4.10
C GLU A 20 10.69 17.07 -2.92
N ARG A 21 9.94 17.92 -2.23
CA ARG A 21 10.40 18.50 -0.98
C ARG A 21 10.59 17.41 0.07
N PHE A 22 11.77 17.31 0.65
CA PHE A 22 12.05 16.36 1.71
C PHE A 22 11.21 16.68 2.97
N LEU A 23 10.34 15.74 3.35
CA LEU A 23 9.51 15.86 4.54
C LEU A 23 10.26 15.37 5.78
N ARG A 24 10.13 16.12 6.89
CA ARG A 24 10.69 15.76 8.20
C ARG A 24 9.67 16.00 9.29
N ASP A 25 9.50 15.05 10.18
CA ASP A 25 8.65 15.18 11.38
C ASP A 25 9.44 15.52 12.65
N GLY A 26 10.77 15.54 12.55
CA GLY A 26 11.67 15.80 13.68
C GLY A 26 12.00 14.55 14.51
N THR A 27 11.49 13.37 14.16
CA THR A 27 11.66 12.12 14.93
C THR A 27 12.67 11.14 14.32
N GLY A 28 13.45 11.59 13.33
CA GLY A 28 14.48 10.77 12.67
C GLY A 28 14.01 9.96 11.49
N GLY A 29 12.80 10.16 11.01
CA GLY A 29 12.23 9.53 9.82
C GLY A 29 10.71 9.55 9.82
N LEU A 30 10.11 9.43 8.65
CA LEU A 30 8.67 9.34 8.50
C LEU A 30 8.21 7.89 8.65
N ARG A 31 7.00 7.71 9.19
CA ARG A 31 6.27 6.46 9.14
C ARG A 31 5.45 6.43 7.87
N ASP A 32 5.56 5.34 7.11
CA ASP A 32 4.68 5.07 6.00
C ASP A 32 3.35 4.50 6.52
N TYR A 33 2.23 5.04 6.04
CA TYR A 33 0.88 4.52 6.23
C TYR A 33 0.37 4.02 4.88
N LYS A 34 0.26 2.71 4.73
CA LYS A 34 -0.03 2.04 3.46
C LYS A 34 -1.39 1.37 3.52
N PHE A 35 -2.29 1.75 2.62
CA PHE A 35 -3.68 1.28 2.59
C PHE A 35 -3.91 0.39 1.37
N MET A 36 -4.30 -0.86 1.61
CA MET A 36 -4.74 -1.77 0.54
C MET A 36 -6.20 -1.52 0.23
N VAL A 37 -6.47 -1.17 -1.03
CA VAL A 37 -7.78 -0.74 -1.50
C VAL A 37 -8.21 -1.59 -2.68
N PHE A 38 -9.42 -2.16 -2.62
CA PHE A 38 -10.01 -2.92 -3.72
C PHE A 38 -11.27 -2.18 -4.18
N ASP A 39 -11.23 -1.66 -5.41
CA ASP A 39 -12.28 -0.83 -6.02
C ASP A 39 -12.85 0.24 -5.08
N GLY A 40 -11.98 1.01 -4.47
CA GLY A 40 -12.37 2.09 -3.56
C GLY A 40 -12.73 1.65 -2.14
N VAL A 41 -12.68 0.36 -1.82
CA VAL A 41 -12.92 -0.15 -0.46
C VAL A 41 -11.59 -0.45 0.22
N VAL A 42 -11.28 0.29 1.30
CA VAL A 42 -10.09 0.02 2.10
C VAL A 42 -10.28 -1.32 2.83
N GLN A 43 -9.42 -2.29 2.56
CA GLN A 43 -9.47 -3.62 3.15
C GLN A 43 -8.69 -3.70 4.46
N PHE A 44 -7.49 -3.17 4.46
CA PHE A 44 -6.60 -3.09 5.62
C PHE A 44 -5.53 -2.04 5.37
N ALA A 45 -4.82 -1.67 6.43
CA ALA A 45 -3.65 -0.83 6.37
C ALA A 45 -2.45 -1.51 7.02
N PHE A 46 -1.25 -1.13 6.62
CA PHE A 46 -0.04 -1.49 7.36
C PHE A 46 0.91 -0.31 7.45
N THR A 47 1.69 -0.30 8.51
CA THR A 47 2.70 0.73 8.73
C THR A 47 4.08 0.19 8.45
N VAL A 48 4.97 1.05 7.94
CA VAL A 48 6.39 0.76 7.86
C VAL A 48 7.15 1.89 8.56
N ASP A 49 7.91 1.52 9.59
CA ASP A 49 8.70 2.43 10.39
C ASP A 49 10.17 1.99 10.35
N ARG A 50 11.06 2.86 9.92
CA ARG A 50 12.49 2.57 9.79
C ARG A 50 13.36 3.32 10.79
N ARG A 51 12.75 4.04 11.74
CA ARG A 51 13.48 4.88 12.73
C ARG A 51 14.39 4.07 13.66
N ALA A 52 14.08 2.80 13.88
CA ALA A 52 14.91 1.89 14.71
C ALA A 52 16.07 1.21 13.94
N GLY A 53 16.43 1.69 12.74
CA GLY A 53 17.49 1.10 11.91
C GLY A 53 17.08 -0.17 11.16
N ARG A 54 15.88 -0.69 11.42
CA ARG A 54 15.27 -1.81 10.70
C ARG A 54 13.79 -1.50 10.41
N ALA A 55 13.23 -2.09 9.37
CA ALA A 55 11.81 -1.93 9.05
C ALA A 55 10.96 -2.66 10.10
N MET A 56 10.09 -1.90 10.79
CA MET A 56 9.08 -2.42 11.70
C MET A 56 7.72 -2.27 11.03
N ARG A 57 6.90 -3.31 11.04
CA ARG A 57 5.57 -3.32 10.41
C ARG A 57 4.48 -3.62 11.42
N GLY A 58 3.30 -3.07 11.20
CA GLY A 58 2.07 -3.39 11.91
C GLY A 58 0.91 -3.39 10.94
N THR A 59 0.04 -4.41 10.99
CA THR A 59 -1.13 -4.53 10.13
C THR A 59 -2.40 -4.24 10.92
N TYR A 60 -3.29 -3.43 10.36
CA TYR A 60 -4.48 -2.88 11.00
C TYR A 60 -5.71 -2.99 10.10
N LEU A 61 -6.87 -3.17 10.72
CA LEU A 61 -8.15 -3.01 10.06
C LEU A 61 -8.45 -1.50 9.83
N PRO A 62 -9.46 -1.15 9.00
CA PRO A 62 -9.75 0.25 8.72
C PRO A 62 -10.09 1.10 9.97
N ASP A 63 -10.63 0.49 11.01
CA ASP A 63 -10.88 1.13 12.32
C ASP A 63 -9.64 1.26 13.21
N TRP A 64 -8.47 0.90 12.67
CA TRP A 64 -7.18 0.87 13.34
C TRP A 64 -7.03 -0.19 14.43
N THR A 65 -7.97 -1.13 14.56
CA THR A 65 -7.75 -2.32 15.39
C THR A 65 -6.68 -3.22 14.77
N ARG A 66 -5.92 -3.93 15.60
CA ARG A 66 -4.89 -4.84 15.11
C ARG A 66 -5.51 -5.94 14.26
N ALA A 67 -5.03 -6.10 13.03
CA ALA A 67 -5.52 -7.15 12.15
C ALA A 67 -5.18 -8.55 12.71
N PRO A 68 -6.08 -9.53 12.55
CA PRO A 68 -5.82 -10.92 12.96
C PRO A 68 -4.91 -11.67 11.97
N PHE A 69 -4.18 -10.92 11.16
CA PHE A 69 -3.21 -11.42 10.18
C PHE A 69 -2.06 -10.42 10.02
N GLU A 70 -0.95 -10.90 9.50
CA GLU A 70 0.14 -10.06 9.03
C GLU A 70 0.18 -10.12 7.49
N TYR A 71 0.54 -8.99 6.88
CA TYR A 71 0.79 -8.88 5.44
C TYR A 71 2.25 -8.46 5.25
N THR A 72 3.09 -9.36 4.75
CA THR A 72 4.52 -9.13 4.76
C THR A 72 5.27 -10.01 3.77
N CYS A 73 6.38 -9.49 3.25
CA CYS A 73 7.42 -10.26 2.59
C CYS A 73 8.60 -10.56 3.53
N GLU A 74 8.61 -9.98 4.75
CA GLU A 74 9.66 -10.16 5.75
C GLU A 74 9.04 -10.16 7.16
N ALA A 75 9.41 -11.11 7.99
CA ALA A 75 8.83 -11.32 9.31
C ALA A 75 9.42 -10.39 10.38
N VAL A 76 9.07 -9.11 10.36
CA VAL A 76 9.35 -8.23 11.49
C VAL A 76 8.05 -7.66 12.03
N ARG A 77 7.62 -8.17 13.18
CA ARG A 77 6.42 -7.67 13.87
C ARG A 77 6.75 -6.35 14.56
N ALA A 78 6.01 -5.30 14.28
CA ALA A 78 6.09 -4.05 15.00
C ALA A 78 5.35 -4.14 16.33
N SER A 79 5.75 -3.31 17.29
CA SER A 79 4.89 -2.92 18.42
C SER A 79 3.65 -2.19 17.87
N ASP A 80 2.55 -2.25 18.60
CA ASP A 80 1.33 -1.54 18.22
C ASP A 80 1.60 -0.04 18.10
N VAL A 81 1.10 0.51 17.00
CA VAL A 81 1.23 1.91 16.63
C VAL A 81 -0.13 2.58 16.84
N PRO A 82 -0.21 3.70 17.58
CA PRO A 82 -1.46 4.43 17.71
C PRO A 82 -1.95 4.93 16.34
N PRO A 83 -3.28 5.12 16.18
CA PRO A 83 -3.81 5.65 14.93
C PRO A 83 -3.21 7.02 14.63
N PRO A 84 -2.92 7.33 13.35
CA PRO A 84 -2.53 8.67 12.95
C PRO A 84 -3.69 9.64 13.20
N SER A 85 -3.39 10.89 13.54
CA SER A 85 -4.41 11.91 13.77
C SER A 85 -5.25 12.18 12.52
N GLY A 86 -4.66 11.95 11.35
CA GLY A 86 -5.30 12.09 10.03
C GLY A 86 -5.95 10.81 9.50
N LEU A 87 -6.20 9.77 10.31
CA LEU A 87 -6.72 8.47 9.86
C LEU A 87 -7.97 8.59 8.98
N GLU A 88 -8.97 9.33 9.43
CA GLU A 88 -10.22 9.53 8.68
C GLU A 88 -9.96 10.16 7.29
N THR A 89 -9.08 11.15 7.25
CA THR A 89 -8.66 11.79 5.99
C THR A 89 -7.93 10.80 5.09
N MET A 90 -7.02 9.98 5.63
CA MET A 90 -6.31 8.95 4.88
C MET A 90 -7.27 7.91 4.30
N LEU A 91 -8.22 7.40 5.10
CA LEU A 91 -9.22 6.43 4.66
C LEU A 91 -10.08 6.98 3.51
N ARG A 92 -10.58 8.20 3.67
CA ARG A 92 -11.40 8.87 2.65
C ARG A 92 -10.61 9.09 1.35
N LEU A 93 -9.36 9.53 1.45
CA LEU A 93 -8.50 9.75 0.28
C LEU A 93 -8.08 8.42 -0.35
N ALA A 94 -7.73 7.39 0.43
CA ALA A 94 -7.40 6.06 -0.07
C ALA A 94 -8.56 5.46 -0.86
N SER A 95 -9.77 5.51 -0.30
CA SER A 95 -10.98 5.07 -0.97
C SER A 95 -11.21 5.81 -2.30
N ARG A 96 -11.06 7.12 -2.31
CA ARG A 96 -11.25 7.93 -3.53
C ARG A 96 -10.19 7.65 -4.59
N LEU A 97 -8.92 7.54 -4.20
CA LEU A 97 -7.80 7.30 -5.11
C LEU A 97 -7.78 5.86 -5.64
N GLY A 98 -8.21 4.88 -4.84
CA GLY A 98 -8.27 3.47 -5.23
C GLY A 98 -9.53 3.08 -6.02
N LYS A 99 -10.49 4.00 -6.20
CA LYS A 99 -11.73 3.71 -6.92
C LYS A 99 -11.47 3.43 -8.40
N GLY A 100 -12.05 2.33 -8.90
CA GLY A 100 -11.90 1.89 -10.29
C GLY A 100 -10.67 1.01 -10.54
N PHE A 101 -9.80 0.81 -9.53
CA PHE A 101 -8.73 -0.16 -9.60
C PHE A 101 -9.10 -1.44 -8.85
N ALA A 102 -8.96 -2.60 -9.50
CA ALA A 102 -9.27 -3.89 -8.87
C ALA A 102 -8.50 -4.09 -7.55
N CYS A 103 -7.25 -3.66 -7.52
CA CYS A 103 -6.40 -3.62 -6.33
C CYS A 103 -5.38 -2.48 -6.48
N ALA A 104 -5.19 -1.69 -5.43
CA ALA A 104 -4.13 -0.68 -5.36
C ALA A 104 -3.69 -0.50 -3.91
N ARG A 105 -2.42 -0.16 -3.71
CA ARG A 105 -1.89 0.30 -2.43
C ARG A 105 -1.72 1.82 -2.51
N ILE A 106 -2.29 2.54 -1.56
CA ILE A 106 -2.20 4.00 -1.46
C ILE A 106 -1.39 4.34 -0.22
N ASP A 107 -0.30 5.07 -0.41
CA ASP A 107 0.67 5.39 0.63
C ASP A 107 0.55 6.85 1.05
N PHE A 108 0.59 7.07 2.37
CA PHE A 108 0.57 8.40 2.98
C PHE A 108 1.65 8.55 4.04
N TYR A 109 1.95 9.82 4.31
CA TYR A 109 2.71 10.27 5.47
C TYR A 109 1.88 11.23 6.31
N GLU A 110 2.21 11.35 7.58
CA GLU A 110 1.68 12.40 8.44
C GLU A 110 2.82 13.21 9.05
N VAL A 111 2.76 14.54 8.91
CA VAL A 111 3.71 15.46 9.52
C VAL A 111 2.92 16.54 10.26
N ARG A 112 3.03 16.59 11.58
CA ARG A 112 2.36 17.58 12.44
C ARG A 112 0.83 17.61 12.20
N GLY A 113 0.20 16.45 12.12
CA GLY A 113 -1.24 16.29 11.87
C GLY A 113 -1.70 16.55 10.44
N ARG A 114 -0.78 16.87 9.51
CA ARG A 114 -1.10 17.05 8.09
C ARG A 114 -0.76 15.78 7.32
N VAL A 115 -1.73 15.30 6.54
CA VAL A 115 -1.60 14.14 5.66
C VAL A 115 -0.94 14.57 4.34
N TYR A 116 0.05 13.80 3.90
CA TYR A 116 0.72 13.93 2.63
C TYR A 116 0.55 12.65 1.84
N PHE A 117 0.24 12.77 0.56
CA PHE A 117 0.22 11.66 -0.37
C PHE A 117 1.67 11.22 -0.68
N GLY A 118 1.91 9.93 -0.72
CA GLY A 118 3.17 9.32 -1.10
C GLY A 118 3.12 8.77 -2.52
N GLU A 119 2.52 7.59 -2.68
CA GLU A 119 2.45 6.91 -3.98
C GLU A 119 1.18 6.05 -4.12
N ILE A 120 0.90 5.65 -5.35
CA ILE A 120 -0.01 4.55 -5.68
C ILE A 120 0.84 3.41 -6.25
N THR A 121 0.68 2.21 -5.67
CA THR A 121 1.37 1.01 -6.14
C THR A 121 0.33 -0.01 -6.60
N PHE A 122 0.46 -0.49 -7.84
CA PHE A 122 -0.49 -1.46 -8.42
C PHE A 122 -0.09 -2.91 -8.19
N THR A 123 1.21 -3.18 -8.02
CA THR A 123 1.74 -4.52 -7.78
C THR A 123 2.66 -4.49 -6.56
N ASP A 124 2.06 -4.57 -5.35
CA ASP A 124 2.83 -4.50 -4.11
C ASP A 124 3.81 -5.67 -3.99
N ALA A 125 5.11 -5.37 -3.80
CA ALA A 125 6.19 -6.33 -3.72
C ALA A 125 6.16 -7.38 -4.86
N ASP A 126 5.97 -6.94 -6.11
CA ASP A 126 5.82 -7.80 -7.29
C ASP A 126 4.68 -8.85 -7.20
N GLY A 127 3.69 -8.63 -6.33
CA GLY A 127 2.63 -9.58 -6.04
C GLY A 127 3.06 -10.78 -5.17
N LEU A 128 4.25 -10.71 -4.55
CA LEU A 128 4.83 -11.81 -3.78
C LEU A 128 4.65 -11.66 -2.26
N SER A 129 3.96 -10.62 -1.79
CA SER A 129 3.61 -10.51 -0.37
C SER A 129 2.64 -11.59 0.06
N GLU A 130 2.85 -12.14 1.25
CA GLU A 130 2.04 -13.21 1.80
C GLU A 130 1.25 -12.74 3.03
N PHE A 131 0.12 -13.41 3.26
CA PHE A 131 -0.63 -13.28 4.50
C PHE A 131 -0.27 -14.40 5.47
N VAL A 132 -0.10 -14.03 6.74
CA VAL A 132 0.08 -15.00 7.82
C VAL A 132 -1.06 -14.81 8.84
N PRO A 133 -1.92 -15.80 9.05
CA PRO A 133 -1.93 -17.15 8.44
C PRO A 133 -2.41 -17.13 6.97
N ALA A 134 -1.94 -18.09 6.18
CA ALA A 134 -2.14 -18.20 4.73
C ALA A 134 -3.60 -18.22 4.25
N ARG A 135 -4.57 -18.55 5.13
CA ARG A 135 -6.01 -18.50 4.79
C ARG A 135 -6.47 -17.12 4.28
N TYR A 136 -5.78 -16.05 4.69
CA TYR A 136 -6.11 -14.69 4.26
C TYR A 136 -5.72 -14.41 2.79
N ASN A 137 -4.80 -15.18 2.21
CA ASN A 137 -4.53 -15.12 0.76
C ASN A 137 -5.83 -15.36 -0.02
N ARG A 138 -6.59 -16.40 0.36
CA ARG A 138 -7.86 -16.72 -0.28
C ARG A 138 -8.94 -15.69 0.02
N ILE A 139 -9.08 -15.28 1.30
CA ILE A 139 -10.10 -14.31 1.74
C ILE A 139 -9.97 -12.98 0.98
N PHE A 140 -8.76 -12.47 0.81
CA PHE A 140 -8.54 -11.23 0.08
C PHE A 140 -8.49 -11.44 -1.43
N GLY A 141 -7.94 -12.56 -1.91
CA GLY A 141 -7.95 -12.89 -3.34
C GLY A 141 -9.37 -12.97 -3.91
N ASP A 142 -10.30 -13.59 -3.18
CA ASP A 142 -11.72 -13.72 -3.60
C ASP A 142 -12.46 -12.36 -3.62
N ARG A 143 -11.91 -11.32 -3.02
CA ARG A 143 -12.46 -9.94 -3.05
C ARG A 143 -11.97 -9.11 -4.23
N ILE A 144 -10.93 -9.54 -4.92
CA ILE A 144 -10.39 -8.84 -6.08
C ILE A 144 -11.19 -9.24 -7.31
N VAL A 145 -11.99 -8.30 -7.82
CA VAL A 145 -12.76 -8.48 -9.06
C VAL A 145 -11.92 -7.93 -10.20
N LEU A 146 -11.38 -8.82 -11.02
CA LEU A 146 -10.63 -8.41 -12.20
C LEU A 146 -11.58 -7.92 -13.29
N PRO A 147 -11.21 -6.86 -14.03
CA PRO A 147 -12.00 -6.41 -15.16
C PRO A 147 -12.01 -7.49 -16.26
N GLU A 148 -13.10 -7.51 -17.07
CA GLU A 148 -13.15 -8.38 -18.24
C GLU A 148 -11.97 -8.10 -19.18
N LYS A 149 -11.34 -9.17 -19.69
CA LYS A 149 -10.28 -9.04 -20.68
C LYS A 149 -10.82 -8.34 -21.93
N LYS A 150 -10.32 -7.14 -22.16
CA LYS A 150 -10.55 -6.45 -23.44
C LYS A 150 -9.36 -6.74 -24.36
N SER A 151 -9.60 -7.46 -25.48
CA SER A 151 -8.59 -7.57 -26.52
C SER A 151 -8.62 -6.30 -27.36
N PHE A 152 -7.56 -5.53 -27.36
CA PHE A 152 -7.40 -4.37 -28.22
C PHE A 152 -6.31 -4.69 -29.25
N LYS A 153 -6.72 -5.00 -30.53
CA LYS A 153 -5.82 -5.17 -31.70
C LYS A 153 -4.41 -5.73 -31.38
N GLY A 154 -4.35 -6.87 -30.71
CA GLY A 154 -3.10 -7.56 -30.42
C GLY A 154 -2.38 -7.12 -29.14
N VAL A 155 -2.90 -6.19 -28.37
CA VAL A 155 -2.43 -5.86 -27.02
C VAL A 155 -3.43 -6.43 -26.02
N ILE A 156 -2.97 -7.33 -25.16
CA ILE A 156 -3.72 -7.80 -23.99
C ILE A 156 -3.44 -6.78 -22.88
N LEU A 157 -4.42 -5.96 -22.55
CA LEU A 157 -4.40 -5.09 -21.39
C LEU A 157 -5.00 -5.81 -20.20
#